data_6a77c31e8871c30a95cfbb9df3b9700b
#
_entry.id   6a77c31e8871c30a95cfbb9df3b9700b
#
_cell.length_a   1.000
_cell.length_b   1.000
_cell.length_c   1.000
_cell.angle_alpha   90.00
_cell.angle_beta   90.00
_cell.angle_gamma   90.00
#
_symmetry.space_group_name_H-M   'P 1'
#
loop_
_entity.id
_entity.type
_entity.pdbx_description
1 polymer ?
#
loop_
_entity_poly.entity_id
_entity_poly.type
_entity_poly.pdbx_seq_one_letter_code
_entity_poly.pdbx_strand_id
1 'polypeptide(L)'
;MQIKRDWKSHLWRSVAQGFFGVIALAFVTMACVSLGVDLATTAFAYLIVIVLLSLMGSFYVSAVLSIIAVAALNFFFAPPIFNFRVDRPQDAVVVIAFLLTSLIVTGLVRKARSQTEETLKAEDELQRMQAELAHVTRVMTLGELTSSIAHEVNQPLAAIVTNAESCLRWLDRETPEIDEARSASERIVRDAQRATEVIGRIRDLARYSDPEKSPLDINETIRETVPLLQRELLRQRVSLRLELASTLPKVLGDRVQLQQVIINLMVNGVEAIANATELPRELMIGSRPHDPDHVLVAVQDSGIGFDPENVDRLFTSFFTTKPGGMGMGLSICRSIIENHEGRLWASRNDGPGSTFQFTLVACRESVS
;
A
#
# COMPACT_ATOMS: atom_id res chain seq x y z
N MET A 1 30.60 7.05 -5.00
CA MET A 1 31.42 5.84 -4.66
C MET A 1 30.63 4.53 -4.85
N GLN A 2 29.30 4.53 -4.83
CA GLN A 2 28.40 3.37 -5.03
C GLN A 2 28.43 2.83 -6.49
N ILE A 3 28.43 3.68 -7.50
CA ILE A 3 28.40 3.29 -8.94
C ILE A 3 29.59 2.39 -9.36
N LYS A 4 30.78 2.59 -8.78
CA LYS A 4 31.95 1.72 -9.06
C LYS A 4 31.86 0.33 -8.43
N ARG A 5 31.07 0.16 -7.38
CA ARG A 5 30.91 -1.11 -6.66
C ARG A 5 29.92 -2.02 -7.39
N ASP A 6 28.87 -1.45 -7.97
CA ASP A 6 27.87 -2.20 -8.74
C ASP A 6 28.41 -2.73 -10.06
N TRP A 7 29.25 -1.96 -10.76
CA TRP A 7 29.86 -2.39 -12.01
C TRP A 7 30.78 -3.61 -11.84
N LYS A 8 31.56 -3.63 -10.75
CA LYS A 8 32.41 -4.77 -10.42
C LYS A 8 31.59 -6.04 -10.10
N SER A 9 30.48 -5.91 -9.40
CA SER A 9 29.61 -7.04 -9.07
C SER A 9 28.92 -7.63 -10.29
N HIS A 10 28.51 -6.81 -11.26
CA HIS A 10 27.94 -7.24 -12.54
C HIS A 10 29.00 -7.94 -13.41
N LEU A 11 30.22 -7.42 -13.45
CA LEU A 11 31.33 -8.03 -14.21
C LEU A 11 31.66 -9.41 -13.66
N TRP A 12 31.80 -9.55 -12.33
CA TRP A 12 32.07 -10.81 -11.67
C TRP A 12 30.96 -11.86 -11.89
N ARG A 13 29.70 -11.45 -11.86
CA ARG A 13 28.56 -12.34 -12.16
C ARG A 13 28.59 -12.83 -13.60
N SER A 14 28.87 -11.95 -14.55
CA SER A 14 28.98 -12.32 -15.97
C SER A 14 30.16 -13.27 -16.23
N VAL A 15 31.31 -13.02 -15.61
CA VAL A 15 32.48 -13.90 -15.72
C VAL A 15 32.20 -15.27 -15.09
N ALA A 16 31.61 -15.31 -13.92
CA ALA A 16 31.24 -16.56 -13.25
C ALA A 16 30.21 -17.35 -14.09
N GLN A 17 29.21 -16.70 -14.66
CA GLN A 17 28.24 -17.32 -15.57
C GLN A 17 28.92 -17.90 -16.81
N GLY A 18 29.84 -17.16 -17.43
CA GLY A 18 30.62 -17.64 -18.57
C GLY A 18 31.41 -18.90 -18.25
N PHE A 19 32.10 -18.88 -17.10
CA PHE A 19 32.89 -20.01 -16.63
C PHE A 19 32.04 -21.26 -16.36
N PHE A 20 30.92 -21.09 -15.60
CA PHE A 20 29.97 -22.18 -15.39
C PHE A 20 29.35 -22.69 -16.70
N GLY A 21 29.05 -21.78 -17.62
CA GLY A 21 28.50 -22.13 -18.93
C GLY A 21 29.44 -23.01 -19.77
N VAL A 22 30.72 -22.65 -19.82
CA VAL A 22 31.75 -23.45 -20.53
C VAL A 22 31.91 -24.83 -19.88
N ILE A 23 31.95 -24.91 -18.53
CA ILE A 23 32.01 -26.18 -17.81
C ILE A 23 30.79 -27.05 -18.12
N ALA A 24 29.58 -26.47 -18.09
CA ALA A 24 28.34 -27.18 -18.39
C ALA A 24 28.33 -27.72 -19.81
N LEU A 25 28.73 -26.91 -20.79
CA LEU A 25 28.85 -27.34 -22.19
C LEU A 25 29.91 -28.44 -22.35
N ALA A 26 31.08 -28.31 -21.69
CA ALA A 26 32.12 -29.35 -21.73
C ALA A 26 31.65 -30.68 -21.11
N PHE A 27 30.90 -30.61 -19.99
CA PHE A 27 30.33 -31.80 -19.36
C PHE A 27 29.31 -32.48 -20.26
N VAL A 28 28.39 -31.72 -20.87
CA VAL A 28 27.40 -32.26 -21.81
C VAL A 28 28.07 -32.85 -23.06
N THR A 29 29.12 -32.17 -23.58
CA THR A 29 29.92 -32.71 -24.70
C THR A 29 30.49 -34.07 -24.35
N MET A 30 31.15 -34.18 -23.21
CA MET A 30 31.80 -35.42 -22.76
C MET A 30 30.77 -36.53 -22.54
N ALA A 31 29.62 -36.24 -21.94
CA ALA A 31 28.54 -37.17 -21.75
C ALA A 31 27.93 -37.65 -23.09
N CYS A 32 27.67 -36.75 -24.03
CA CYS A 32 27.12 -37.11 -25.34
C CYS A 32 28.10 -37.93 -26.18
N VAL A 33 29.39 -37.59 -26.15
CA VAL A 33 30.43 -38.37 -26.83
C VAL A 33 30.54 -39.76 -26.24
N SER A 34 30.54 -39.90 -24.88
CA SER A 34 30.64 -41.22 -24.23
C SER A 34 29.44 -42.13 -24.46
N LEU A 35 28.24 -41.52 -24.64
CA LEU A 35 27.00 -42.25 -24.93
C LEU A 35 26.76 -42.51 -26.40
N GLY A 36 27.61 -41.99 -27.29
CA GLY A 36 27.46 -42.14 -28.74
C GLY A 36 26.21 -41.50 -29.34
N VAL A 37 25.79 -40.36 -28.73
CA VAL A 37 24.58 -39.63 -29.12
C VAL A 37 24.80 -38.87 -30.42
N ASP A 38 23.76 -38.76 -31.25
CA ASP A 38 23.80 -38.07 -32.53
C ASP A 38 23.83 -36.52 -32.40
N LEU A 39 24.19 -35.86 -33.51
CA LEU A 39 24.31 -34.40 -33.59
C LEU A 39 23.03 -33.68 -33.16
N ALA A 40 21.85 -34.14 -33.58
CA ALA A 40 20.59 -33.49 -33.31
C ALA A 40 20.23 -33.53 -31.79
N THR A 41 20.39 -34.69 -31.16
CA THR A 41 20.12 -34.88 -29.74
C THR A 41 21.08 -34.05 -28.89
N THR A 42 22.38 -33.98 -29.28
CA THR A 42 23.36 -33.11 -28.60
C THR A 42 23.01 -31.63 -28.74
N ALA A 43 22.52 -31.20 -29.91
CA ALA A 43 22.06 -29.82 -30.12
C ALA A 43 20.90 -29.48 -29.18
N PHE A 44 19.93 -30.37 -28.95
CA PHE A 44 18.86 -30.15 -27.95
C PHE A 44 19.41 -30.04 -26.53
N ALA A 45 20.36 -30.89 -26.13
CA ALA A 45 20.96 -30.80 -24.80
C ALA A 45 21.69 -29.47 -24.58
N TYR A 46 22.43 -29.00 -25.59
CA TYR A 46 23.08 -27.68 -25.53
C TYR A 46 22.08 -26.55 -25.48
N LEU A 47 20.98 -26.62 -26.22
CA LEU A 47 19.93 -25.61 -26.19
C LEU A 47 19.33 -25.46 -24.78
N ILE A 48 19.06 -26.57 -24.09
CA ILE A 48 18.58 -26.56 -22.72
C ILE A 48 19.56 -25.83 -21.79
N VAL A 49 20.86 -26.15 -21.88
CA VAL A 49 21.90 -25.48 -21.07
C VAL A 49 21.94 -23.99 -21.35
N ILE A 50 21.91 -23.58 -22.63
CA ILE A 50 21.94 -22.15 -23.01
C ILE A 50 20.70 -21.43 -22.49
N VAL A 51 19.51 -22.01 -22.59
CA VAL A 51 18.27 -21.44 -22.09
C VAL A 51 18.32 -21.24 -20.56
N LEU A 52 18.76 -22.28 -19.83
CA LEU A 52 18.91 -22.18 -18.37
C LEU A 52 19.91 -21.09 -17.96
N LEU A 53 21.03 -21.00 -18.65
CA LEU A 53 22.02 -19.96 -18.40
C LEU A 53 21.52 -18.57 -18.79
N SER A 54 20.72 -18.45 -19.85
CA SER A 54 20.08 -17.21 -20.25
C SER A 54 19.05 -16.74 -19.23
N LEU A 55 18.36 -17.66 -18.55
CA LEU A 55 17.45 -17.36 -17.44
C LEU A 55 18.18 -16.88 -16.18
N MET A 56 19.44 -17.18 -16.00
CA MET A 56 20.20 -16.81 -14.78
C MET A 56 21.09 -15.58 -14.93
N GLY A 57 21.40 -15.13 -16.16
CA GLY A 57 22.43 -14.14 -16.32
C GLY A 57 22.35 -13.20 -17.53
N SER A 58 23.53 -12.77 -18.01
CA SER A 58 23.68 -11.78 -19.07
C SER A 58 23.42 -12.37 -20.47
N PHE A 59 22.65 -11.64 -21.27
CA PHE A 59 22.41 -11.95 -22.69
C PHE A 59 23.70 -12.15 -23.49
N TYR A 60 24.69 -11.28 -23.29
CA TYR A 60 25.94 -11.33 -24.04
C TYR A 60 26.74 -12.61 -23.77
N VAL A 61 26.73 -13.05 -22.50
CA VAL A 61 27.41 -14.31 -22.13
C VAL A 61 26.70 -15.49 -22.77
N SER A 62 25.37 -15.54 -22.75
CA SER A 62 24.59 -16.61 -23.37
C SER A 62 24.78 -16.65 -24.91
N ALA A 63 24.87 -15.48 -25.56
CA ALA A 63 25.15 -15.38 -26.99
C ALA A 63 26.55 -15.90 -27.35
N VAL A 64 27.55 -15.56 -26.56
CA VAL A 64 28.92 -16.09 -26.74
C VAL A 64 28.95 -17.61 -26.51
N LEU A 65 28.28 -18.11 -25.48
CA LEU A 65 28.15 -19.54 -25.22
C LEU A 65 27.43 -20.28 -26.34
N SER A 66 26.45 -19.66 -27.00
CA SER A 66 25.80 -20.23 -28.20
C SER A 66 26.78 -20.42 -29.35
N ILE A 67 27.69 -19.47 -29.56
CA ILE A 67 28.72 -19.58 -30.60
C ILE A 67 29.73 -20.68 -30.25
N ILE A 68 30.13 -20.77 -28.97
CA ILE A 68 31.02 -21.85 -28.49
C ILE A 68 30.34 -23.21 -28.66
N ALA A 69 29.04 -23.33 -28.36
CA ALA A 69 28.27 -24.54 -28.49
C ALA A 69 28.17 -24.96 -29.97
N VAL A 70 27.96 -24.02 -30.89
CA VAL A 70 28.00 -24.29 -32.36
C VAL A 70 29.35 -24.82 -32.78
N ALA A 71 30.45 -24.23 -32.34
CA ALA A 71 31.78 -24.70 -32.64
C ALA A 71 32.01 -26.14 -32.10
N ALA A 72 31.57 -26.40 -30.88
CA ALA A 72 31.67 -27.73 -30.28
C ALA A 72 30.81 -28.78 -31.00
N LEU A 73 29.56 -28.43 -31.39
CA LEU A 73 28.69 -29.33 -32.20
C LEU A 73 29.35 -29.69 -33.50
N ASN A 74 29.88 -28.70 -34.21
CA ASN A 74 30.54 -28.95 -35.50
C ASN A 74 31.80 -29.82 -35.33
N PHE A 75 32.64 -29.52 -34.34
CA PHE A 75 33.91 -30.19 -34.15
C PHE A 75 33.79 -31.63 -33.64
N PHE A 76 32.89 -31.92 -32.72
CA PHE A 76 32.80 -33.22 -32.05
C PHE A 76 31.74 -34.14 -32.66
N PHE A 77 30.69 -33.61 -33.34
CA PHE A 77 29.53 -34.41 -33.76
C PHE A 77 29.21 -34.32 -35.25
N ALA A 78 29.70 -33.31 -35.99
CA ALA A 78 29.50 -33.26 -37.46
C ALA A 78 30.65 -34.02 -38.17
N PRO A 79 30.34 -35.03 -39.01
CA PRO A 79 31.36 -35.70 -39.81
C PRO A 79 31.96 -34.78 -40.89
N PRO A 80 33.29 -34.82 -41.14
CA PRO A 80 34.31 -35.62 -40.45
C PRO A 80 34.63 -35.05 -39.07
N ILE A 81 34.50 -35.90 -38.02
CA ILE A 81 34.77 -35.48 -36.62
C ILE A 81 36.18 -34.96 -36.43
N PHE A 82 36.39 -34.05 -35.49
CA PHE A 82 37.64 -33.32 -35.19
C PHE A 82 38.10 -32.42 -36.34
N ASN A 83 37.15 -32.01 -37.20
CA ASN A 83 37.39 -31.04 -38.27
C ASN A 83 36.22 -30.03 -38.31
N PHE A 84 36.48 -28.80 -38.71
CA PHE A 84 35.41 -27.78 -38.88
C PHE A 84 34.71 -27.83 -40.25
N ARG A 85 35.03 -28.84 -41.08
CA ARG A 85 34.43 -29.01 -42.37
C ARG A 85 33.12 -29.81 -42.26
N VAL A 86 32.05 -29.29 -42.84
CA VAL A 86 30.74 -29.98 -42.86
C VAL A 86 30.54 -30.55 -44.25
N ASP A 87 30.66 -31.87 -44.37
CA ASP A 87 30.52 -32.54 -45.68
C ASP A 87 29.06 -32.91 -46.01
N ARG A 88 28.20 -33.03 -45.00
CA ARG A 88 26.77 -33.36 -45.16
C ARG A 88 25.89 -32.14 -45.07
N PRO A 89 25.05 -31.80 -46.09
CA PRO A 89 24.14 -30.67 -46.02
C PRO A 89 23.17 -30.74 -44.86
N GLN A 90 22.77 -31.91 -44.38
CA GLN A 90 21.87 -32.14 -43.25
C GLN A 90 22.48 -31.64 -41.95
N ASP A 91 23.75 -31.86 -41.69
CA ASP A 91 24.46 -31.44 -40.49
C ASP A 91 24.61 -29.90 -40.46
N ALA A 92 24.84 -29.30 -41.63
CA ALA A 92 24.84 -27.85 -41.77
C ALA A 92 23.48 -27.20 -41.38
N VAL A 93 22.37 -27.83 -41.79
CA VAL A 93 21.03 -27.38 -41.43
C VAL A 93 20.81 -27.45 -39.92
N VAL A 94 21.23 -28.54 -39.25
CA VAL A 94 21.10 -28.69 -37.77
C VAL A 94 21.91 -27.61 -37.05
N VAL A 95 23.14 -27.37 -37.46
CA VAL A 95 24.01 -26.33 -36.83
C VAL A 95 23.43 -24.92 -37.01
N ILE A 96 22.94 -24.58 -38.21
CA ILE A 96 22.32 -23.30 -38.49
C ILE A 96 21.01 -23.14 -37.70
N ALA A 97 20.15 -24.18 -37.71
CA ALA A 97 18.91 -24.19 -36.98
C ALA A 97 19.14 -24.02 -35.47
N PHE A 98 20.14 -24.68 -34.89
CA PHE A 98 20.54 -24.53 -33.50
C PHE A 98 20.96 -23.10 -33.20
N LEU A 99 21.85 -22.50 -34.02
CA LEU A 99 22.31 -21.14 -33.83
C LEU A 99 21.15 -20.14 -33.86
N LEU A 100 20.28 -20.22 -34.86
CA LEU A 100 19.12 -19.36 -35.00
C LEU A 100 18.17 -19.51 -33.78
N THR A 101 17.84 -20.74 -33.41
CA THR A 101 16.95 -21.01 -32.28
C THR A 101 17.53 -20.49 -30.97
N SER A 102 18.83 -20.73 -30.72
CA SER A 102 19.49 -20.28 -29.49
C SER A 102 19.51 -18.74 -29.38
N LEU A 103 19.76 -18.03 -30.48
CA LEU A 103 19.74 -16.56 -30.51
C LEU A 103 18.32 -16.00 -30.34
N ILE A 104 17.32 -16.59 -30.99
CA ILE A 104 15.92 -16.19 -30.88
C ILE A 104 15.44 -16.37 -29.42
N VAL A 105 15.66 -17.55 -28.84
CA VAL A 105 15.23 -17.84 -27.45
C VAL A 105 15.93 -16.93 -26.48
N THR A 106 17.25 -16.74 -26.62
CA THR A 106 18.00 -15.82 -25.74
C THR A 106 17.50 -14.37 -25.87
N GLY A 107 17.16 -13.93 -27.10
CA GLY A 107 16.55 -12.63 -27.34
C GLY A 107 15.17 -12.45 -26.71
N LEU A 108 14.32 -13.49 -26.82
CA LEU A 108 12.98 -13.50 -26.20
C LEU A 108 13.06 -13.46 -24.69
N VAL A 109 13.96 -14.24 -24.08
CA VAL A 109 14.18 -14.22 -22.61
C VAL A 109 14.62 -12.84 -22.13
N ARG A 110 15.54 -12.18 -22.87
CA ARG A 110 15.95 -10.80 -22.56
C ARG A 110 14.78 -9.83 -22.63
N LYS A 111 13.97 -9.89 -23.69
CA LYS A 111 12.82 -9.01 -23.89
C LYS A 111 11.79 -9.21 -22.78
N ALA A 112 11.45 -10.45 -22.43
CA ALA A 112 10.53 -10.76 -21.35
C ALA A 112 11.00 -10.19 -20.00
N ARG A 113 12.29 -10.31 -19.68
CA ARG A 113 12.85 -9.74 -18.45
C ARG A 113 12.79 -8.22 -18.41
N SER A 114 13.19 -7.55 -19.51
CA SER A 114 13.11 -6.10 -19.59
C SER A 114 11.70 -5.59 -19.35
N GLN A 115 10.70 -6.24 -19.94
CA GLN A 115 9.30 -5.89 -19.72
C GLN A 115 8.86 -6.09 -18.26
N THR A 116 9.25 -7.19 -17.62
CA THR A 116 8.93 -7.43 -16.20
C THR A 116 9.58 -6.38 -15.29
N GLU A 117 10.85 -6.02 -15.53
CA GLU A 117 11.54 -5.00 -14.76
C GLU A 117 10.92 -3.60 -14.94
N GLU A 118 10.49 -3.26 -16.16
CA GLU A 118 9.79 -2.00 -16.43
C GLU A 118 8.44 -1.95 -15.73
N THR A 119 7.67 -3.05 -15.74
CA THR A 119 6.38 -3.13 -15.06
C THR A 119 6.55 -2.96 -13.54
N LEU A 120 7.52 -3.67 -12.93
CA LEU A 120 7.79 -3.55 -11.49
C LEU A 120 8.20 -2.13 -11.08
N LYS A 121 9.01 -1.44 -11.91
CA LYS A 121 9.38 -0.05 -11.66
C LYS A 121 8.18 0.89 -11.76
N ALA A 122 7.32 0.69 -12.75
CA ALA A 122 6.11 1.49 -12.91
C ALA A 122 5.12 1.29 -11.74
N GLU A 123 5.01 0.06 -11.23
CA GLU A 123 4.20 -0.25 -10.05
C GLU A 123 4.74 0.43 -8.80
N ASP A 124 6.07 0.39 -8.55
CA ASP A 124 6.71 1.07 -7.40
C ASP A 124 6.52 2.59 -7.48
N GLU A 125 6.68 3.17 -8.66
CA GLU A 125 6.46 4.60 -8.88
C GLU A 125 4.99 5.00 -8.66
N LEU A 126 4.05 4.19 -9.14
CA LEU A 126 2.62 4.40 -8.91
C LEU A 126 2.26 4.35 -7.42
N GLN A 127 2.79 3.38 -6.69
CA GLN A 127 2.58 3.27 -5.24
C GLN A 127 3.12 4.50 -4.50
N ARG A 128 4.30 5.00 -4.87
CA ARG A 128 4.87 6.23 -4.29
C ARG A 128 4.01 7.45 -4.55
N MET A 129 3.53 7.64 -5.79
CA MET A 129 2.63 8.74 -6.12
C MET A 129 1.30 8.66 -5.35
N GLN A 130 0.74 7.47 -5.19
CA GLN A 130 -0.48 7.26 -4.39
C GLN A 130 -0.26 7.61 -2.92
N ALA A 131 0.87 7.22 -2.32
CA ALA A 131 1.22 7.56 -0.95
C ALA A 131 1.40 9.08 -0.76
N GLU A 132 2.02 9.76 -1.73
CA GLU A 132 2.19 11.22 -1.72
C GLU A 132 0.84 11.94 -1.83
N LEU A 133 -0.03 11.51 -2.74
CA LEU A 133 -1.39 12.06 -2.87
C LEU A 133 -2.21 11.86 -1.59
N ALA A 134 -2.12 10.68 -0.97
CA ALA A 134 -2.78 10.41 0.30
C ALA A 134 -2.27 11.33 1.42
N HIS A 135 -0.97 11.62 1.45
CA HIS A 135 -0.39 12.56 2.39
C HIS A 135 -0.90 13.99 2.16
N VAL A 136 -0.88 14.48 0.93
CA VAL A 136 -1.37 15.82 0.59
C VAL A 136 -2.84 15.98 0.97
N THR A 137 -3.68 14.99 0.66
CA THR A 137 -5.10 15.03 1.04
C THR A 137 -5.29 15.05 2.55
N ARG A 138 -4.47 14.30 3.29
CA ARG A 138 -4.49 14.28 4.77
C ARG A 138 -4.17 15.66 5.35
N VAL A 139 -3.12 16.30 4.84
CA VAL A 139 -2.75 17.67 5.24
C VAL A 139 -3.87 18.67 4.92
N MET A 140 -4.54 18.53 3.78
CA MET A 140 -5.67 19.40 3.41
C MET A 140 -6.89 19.19 4.30
N THR A 141 -7.26 17.94 4.60
CA THR A 141 -8.35 17.64 5.56
C THR A 141 -8.03 18.19 6.95
N LEU A 142 -6.78 18.09 7.41
CA LEU A 142 -6.34 18.76 8.65
C LEU A 142 -6.44 20.27 8.55
N GLY A 143 -6.15 20.86 7.39
CA GLY A 143 -6.33 22.30 7.12
C GLY A 143 -7.79 22.74 7.28
N GLU A 144 -8.75 22.00 6.74
CA GLU A 144 -10.19 22.23 6.90
C GLU A 144 -10.62 22.13 8.37
N LEU A 145 -10.02 21.20 9.12
CA LEU A 145 -10.28 21.00 10.55
C LEU A 145 -9.47 21.92 11.48
N THR A 146 -8.63 22.82 10.95
CA THR A 146 -7.72 23.67 11.76
C THR A 146 -8.44 24.40 12.89
N SER A 147 -9.64 24.93 12.65
CA SER A 147 -10.43 25.62 13.67
C SER A 147 -10.92 24.69 14.77
N SER A 148 -11.28 23.43 14.43
CA SER A 148 -11.69 22.42 15.42
C SER A 148 -10.51 21.97 16.26
N ILE A 149 -9.40 21.70 15.62
CA ILE A 149 -8.13 21.30 16.25
C ILE A 149 -7.63 22.37 17.22
N ALA A 150 -7.58 23.64 16.79
CA ALA A 150 -7.17 24.74 17.65
C ALA A 150 -8.07 24.86 18.90
N HIS A 151 -9.37 24.63 18.75
CA HIS A 151 -10.29 24.66 19.88
C HIS A 151 -10.08 23.46 20.82
N GLU A 152 -9.88 22.27 20.30
CA GLU A 152 -9.67 21.05 21.09
C GLU A 152 -8.35 21.11 21.89
N VAL A 153 -7.32 21.78 21.36
CA VAL A 153 -6.08 22.07 22.09
C VAL A 153 -6.27 23.19 23.12
N ASN A 154 -7.00 24.26 22.75
CA ASN A 154 -7.19 25.42 23.65
C ASN A 154 -8.09 25.11 24.87
N GLN A 155 -9.01 24.14 24.76
CA GLN A 155 -9.86 23.75 25.89
C GLN A 155 -9.07 23.26 27.12
N PRO A 156 -8.22 22.24 27.04
CA PRO A 156 -7.43 21.81 28.19
C PRO A 156 -6.44 22.89 28.64
N LEU A 157 -5.89 23.71 27.74
CA LEU A 157 -5.01 24.83 28.12
C LEU A 157 -5.75 25.90 28.94
N ALA A 158 -6.96 26.25 28.55
CA ALA A 158 -7.79 27.19 29.34
C ALA A 158 -8.16 26.60 30.70
N ALA A 159 -8.47 25.29 30.78
CA ALA A 159 -8.75 24.61 32.04
C ALA A 159 -7.51 24.60 32.97
N ILE A 160 -6.30 24.38 32.40
CA ILE A 160 -5.04 24.48 33.14
C ILE A 160 -4.89 25.89 33.78
N VAL A 161 -5.09 26.96 32.99
CA VAL A 161 -4.97 28.34 33.49
C VAL A 161 -6.00 28.58 34.59
N THR A 162 -7.27 28.24 34.37
CA THR A 162 -8.35 28.43 35.36
C THR A 162 -8.08 27.68 36.67
N ASN A 163 -7.61 26.40 36.58
CA ASN A 163 -7.27 25.61 37.75
C ASN A 163 -6.02 26.15 38.46
N ALA A 164 -5.02 26.68 37.73
CA ALA A 164 -3.85 27.31 38.31
C ALA A 164 -4.21 28.59 39.11
N GLU A 165 -5.03 29.46 38.50
CA GLU A 165 -5.56 30.65 39.21
C GLU A 165 -6.38 30.26 40.44
N SER A 166 -7.16 29.20 40.38
CA SER A 166 -7.93 28.67 41.50
C SER A 166 -7.00 28.16 42.61
N CYS A 167 -5.96 27.44 42.26
CA CYS A 167 -4.93 26.94 43.18
C CYS A 167 -4.28 28.11 43.94
N LEU A 168 -3.87 29.17 43.22
CA LEU A 168 -3.29 30.35 43.81
C LEU A 168 -4.28 31.05 44.78
N ARG A 169 -5.56 31.24 44.41
CA ARG A 169 -6.58 31.84 45.28
C ARG A 169 -6.82 31.03 46.56
N TRP A 170 -6.72 29.71 46.53
CA TRP A 170 -6.86 28.84 47.70
C TRP A 170 -5.66 28.97 48.64
N LEU A 171 -4.45 29.16 48.09
CA LEU A 171 -3.21 29.34 48.85
C LEU A 171 -3.08 30.74 49.47
N ASP A 172 -3.61 31.79 48.80
CA ASP A 172 -3.51 33.19 49.22
C ASP A 172 -4.56 33.60 50.27
N ARG A 173 -5.36 32.67 50.81
CA ARG A 173 -6.31 32.94 51.91
C ARG A 173 -5.57 33.16 53.23
N GLU A 174 -6.16 33.92 54.15
CA GLU A 174 -5.64 34.07 55.50
C GLU A 174 -5.35 32.72 56.18
N THR A 175 -6.22 31.72 55.94
CA THR A 175 -5.97 30.30 56.26
C THR A 175 -5.91 29.52 54.94
N PRO A 176 -4.73 29.08 54.48
CA PRO A 176 -4.59 28.36 53.21
C PRO A 176 -5.37 27.04 53.20
N GLU A 177 -6.14 26.83 52.14
CA GLU A 177 -6.95 25.63 51.90
C GLU A 177 -6.12 24.63 51.07
N ILE A 178 -5.24 23.89 51.74
CA ILE A 178 -4.25 23.01 51.08
C ILE A 178 -4.89 21.89 50.26
N ASP A 179 -6.00 21.32 50.76
CA ASP A 179 -6.67 20.18 50.04
C ASP A 179 -7.33 20.65 48.73
N GLU A 180 -7.91 21.85 48.73
CA GLU A 180 -8.48 22.47 47.52
C GLU A 180 -7.38 22.85 46.53
N ALA A 181 -6.27 23.40 46.99
CA ALA A 181 -5.12 23.70 46.15
C ALA A 181 -4.52 22.42 45.51
N ARG A 182 -4.43 21.35 46.31
CA ARG A 182 -3.98 20.02 45.78
C ARG A 182 -4.93 19.51 44.72
N SER A 183 -6.23 19.52 44.96
CA SER A 183 -7.25 19.11 44.00
C SER A 183 -7.21 19.90 42.69
N ALA A 184 -6.97 21.25 42.79
CA ALA A 184 -6.76 22.10 41.62
C ALA A 184 -5.50 21.68 40.85
N SER A 185 -4.39 21.38 41.52
CA SER A 185 -3.14 20.94 40.92
C SER A 185 -3.29 19.58 40.21
N GLU A 186 -4.03 18.63 40.80
CA GLU A 186 -4.33 17.35 40.17
C GLU A 186 -5.17 17.50 38.88
N ARG A 187 -6.10 18.46 38.85
CA ARG A 187 -6.84 18.81 37.62
C ARG A 187 -5.91 19.37 36.56
N ILE A 188 -4.96 20.26 36.92
CA ILE A 188 -3.95 20.77 35.97
C ILE A 188 -3.16 19.64 35.33
N VAL A 189 -2.70 18.65 36.11
CA VAL A 189 -1.94 17.52 35.60
C VAL A 189 -2.78 16.70 34.58
N ARG A 190 -4.04 16.42 34.93
CA ARG A 190 -4.95 15.67 33.99
C ARG A 190 -5.21 16.46 32.70
N ASP A 191 -5.45 17.77 32.79
CA ASP A 191 -5.70 18.61 31.62
C ASP A 191 -4.44 18.75 30.75
N ALA A 192 -3.25 18.80 31.34
CA ALA A 192 -1.97 18.79 30.60
C ALA A 192 -1.72 17.44 29.85
N GLN A 193 -2.02 16.33 30.48
CA GLN A 193 -1.96 15.01 29.84
C GLN A 193 -2.90 14.95 28.64
N ARG A 194 -4.15 15.42 28.83
CA ARG A 194 -5.15 15.47 27.74
C ARG A 194 -4.69 16.34 26.56
N ALA A 195 -4.10 17.50 26.83
CA ALA A 195 -3.54 18.36 25.77
C ALA A 195 -2.44 17.64 25.00
N THR A 196 -1.56 16.93 25.70
CA THR A 196 -0.47 16.16 25.08
C THR A 196 -1.00 15.05 24.18
N GLU A 197 -2.05 14.34 24.60
CA GLU A 197 -2.70 13.28 23.80
C GLU A 197 -3.34 13.85 22.53
N VAL A 198 -4.03 15.00 22.61
CA VAL A 198 -4.61 15.67 21.44
C VAL A 198 -3.52 16.05 20.44
N ILE A 199 -2.44 16.70 20.91
CA ILE A 199 -1.31 17.09 20.04
C ILE A 199 -0.65 15.85 19.42
N GLY A 200 -0.50 14.77 20.18
CA GLY A 200 0.02 13.49 19.69
C GLY A 200 -0.79 12.95 18.51
N ARG A 201 -2.12 12.85 18.66
CA ARG A 201 -3.04 12.40 17.61
C ARG A 201 -2.95 13.24 16.34
N ILE A 202 -2.91 14.57 16.48
CA ILE A 202 -2.76 15.49 15.33
C ILE A 202 -1.44 15.27 14.62
N ARG A 203 -0.35 15.15 15.36
CA ARG A 203 0.99 14.91 14.80
C ARG A 203 1.05 13.59 14.05
N ASP A 204 0.45 12.52 14.58
CA ASP A 204 0.43 11.21 13.96
C ASP A 204 -0.38 11.23 12.66
N LEU A 205 -1.50 11.95 12.62
CA LEU A 205 -2.28 12.17 11.39
C LEU A 205 -1.51 12.98 10.34
N ALA A 206 -0.65 13.93 10.74
CA ALA A 206 0.13 14.75 9.82
C ALA A 206 1.42 14.07 9.33
N ARG A 207 1.87 13.02 10.01
CA ARG A 207 3.16 12.39 9.73
C ARG A 207 3.13 11.61 8.42
N TYR A 208 4.15 11.81 7.60
CA TYR A 208 4.47 10.92 6.49
C TYR A 208 5.19 9.69 7.06
N SER A 209 4.56 8.53 7.03
CA SER A 209 5.18 7.25 7.39
C SER A 209 4.80 6.22 6.34
N ASP A 210 5.70 5.30 6.07
CA ASP A 210 5.35 4.12 5.29
C ASP A 210 4.22 3.37 6.01
N PRO A 211 3.18 2.89 5.29
CA PRO A 211 2.05 2.20 5.90
C PRO A 211 2.51 0.94 6.64
N GLU A 212 2.25 0.88 7.95
CA GLU A 212 2.56 -0.29 8.77
C GLU A 212 1.27 -0.93 9.27
N LYS A 213 0.88 -2.06 8.67
CA LYS A 213 -0.29 -2.81 9.08
C LYS A 213 -0.01 -3.59 10.34
N SER A 214 -0.85 -3.41 11.35
CA SER A 214 -0.81 -4.15 12.61
C SER A 214 -2.22 -4.58 13.04
N PRO A 215 -2.37 -5.63 13.89
CA PRO A 215 -3.66 -5.99 14.46
C PRO A 215 -4.20 -4.87 15.35
N LEU A 216 -5.35 -4.29 15.00
CA LEU A 216 -5.98 -3.18 15.74
C LEU A 216 -7.48 -3.42 15.97
N ASP A 217 -8.04 -2.75 16.98
CA ASP A 217 -9.48 -2.67 17.24
C ASP A 217 -10.05 -1.47 16.47
N ILE A 218 -10.92 -1.75 15.49
CA ILE A 218 -11.53 -0.70 14.68
C ILE A 218 -12.47 0.20 15.49
N ASN A 219 -13.12 -0.32 16.52
CA ASN A 219 -13.97 0.47 17.40
C ASN A 219 -13.18 1.49 18.21
N GLU A 220 -11.97 1.15 18.64
CA GLU A 220 -11.04 2.08 19.28
C GLU A 220 -10.64 3.18 18.31
N THR A 221 -10.27 2.81 17.07
CA THR A 221 -9.92 3.77 16.01
C THR A 221 -11.07 4.75 15.72
N ILE A 222 -12.32 4.27 15.67
CA ILE A 222 -13.51 5.13 15.51
C ILE A 222 -13.63 6.10 16.70
N ARG A 223 -13.53 5.59 17.96
CA ARG A 223 -13.67 6.44 19.16
C ARG A 223 -12.58 7.51 19.26
N GLU A 224 -11.36 7.21 18.83
CA GLU A 224 -10.26 8.20 18.78
C GLU A 224 -10.46 9.29 17.71
N THR A 225 -11.17 8.95 16.64
CA THR A 225 -11.39 9.86 15.51
C THR A 225 -12.52 10.86 15.78
N VAL A 226 -13.59 10.43 16.45
CA VAL A 226 -14.78 11.26 16.72
C VAL A 226 -14.49 12.60 17.35
N PRO A 227 -13.63 12.73 18.40
CA PRO A 227 -13.31 14.00 19.01
C PRO A 227 -12.77 15.04 18.05
N LEU A 228 -12.01 14.63 17.03
CA LEU A 228 -11.41 15.55 16.05
C LEU A 228 -12.48 16.32 15.23
N LEU A 229 -13.70 15.76 15.10
CA LEU A 229 -14.79 16.37 14.35
C LEU A 229 -15.88 16.95 15.27
N GLN A 230 -15.73 16.88 16.59
CA GLN A 230 -16.79 17.27 17.53
C GLN A 230 -17.24 18.72 17.33
N ARG A 231 -16.30 19.64 17.06
CA ARG A 231 -16.63 21.05 16.80
C ARG A 231 -17.41 21.22 15.51
N GLU A 232 -17.05 20.52 14.47
CA GLU A 232 -17.74 20.59 13.17
C GLU A 232 -19.17 20.05 13.29
N LEU A 233 -19.34 18.94 14.01
CA LEU A 233 -20.66 18.39 14.34
C LEU A 233 -21.52 19.40 15.11
N LEU A 234 -20.95 20.07 16.12
CA LEU A 234 -21.65 21.12 16.89
C LEU A 234 -21.97 22.35 16.04
N ARG A 235 -21.03 22.82 15.21
CA ARG A 235 -21.21 23.98 14.32
C ARG A 235 -22.36 23.75 13.35
N GLN A 236 -22.46 22.56 12.80
CA GLN A 236 -23.49 22.17 11.85
C GLN A 236 -24.75 21.62 12.54
N ARG A 237 -24.78 21.57 13.87
CA ARG A 237 -25.87 21.00 14.69
C ARG A 237 -26.21 19.56 14.28
N VAL A 238 -25.20 18.74 14.02
CA VAL A 238 -25.33 17.33 13.65
C VAL A 238 -25.27 16.48 14.92
N SER A 239 -26.27 15.63 15.11
CA SER A 239 -26.29 14.61 16.15
C SER A 239 -25.49 13.39 15.68
N LEU A 240 -24.47 12.99 16.43
CA LEU A 240 -23.70 11.77 16.14
C LEU A 240 -24.19 10.60 16.96
N ARG A 241 -24.47 9.47 16.29
CA ARG A 241 -24.83 8.21 16.91
C ARG A 241 -23.79 7.14 16.59
N LEU A 242 -23.32 6.42 17.61
CA LEU A 242 -22.39 5.31 17.47
C LEU A 242 -23.11 3.99 17.74
N GLU A 243 -23.14 3.10 16.75
CA GLU A 243 -23.72 1.74 16.84
C GLU A 243 -22.59 0.71 16.64
N LEU A 244 -21.70 0.64 17.62
CA LEU A 244 -20.53 -0.22 17.57
C LEU A 244 -20.83 -1.58 18.22
N ALA A 245 -20.61 -2.68 17.48
CA ALA A 245 -20.75 -4.01 18.03
C ALA A 245 -19.80 -4.21 19.22
N SER A 246 -20.31 -4.81 20.29
CA SER A 246 -19.55 -5.01 21.53
C SER A 246 -18.36 -5.97 21.38
N THR A 247 -18.43 -6.88 20.41
CA THR A 247 -17.38 -7.90 20.17
C THR A 247 -17.10 -7.96 18.68
N LEU A 248 -15.89 -7.53 18.30
CA LEU A 248 -15.37 -7.64 16.94
C LEU A 248 -13.99 -8.28 16.97
N PRO A 249 -13.63 -9.07 15.96
CA PRO A 249 -12.26 -9.49 15.79
C PRO A 249 -11.37 -8.29 15.50
N LYS A 250 -10.08 -8.37 15.86
CA LYS A 250 -9.10 -7.40 15.43
C LYS A 250 -8.97 -7.44 13.91
N VAL A 251 -8.70 -6.30 13.30
CA VAL A 251 -8.45 -6.18 11.86
C VAL A 251 -6.98 -5.87 11.60
N LEU A 252 -6.44 -6.36 10.49
CA LEU A 252 -5.08 -6.04 10.08
C LEU A 252 -5.08 -4.71 9.32
N GLY A 253 -4.50 -3.65 9.90
CA GLY A 253 -4.55 -2.34 9.27
C GLY A 253 -3.56 -1.33 9.81
N ASP A 254 -3.38 -0.26 9.05
CA ASP A 254 -2.68 0.95 9.47
C ASP A 254 -3.68 1.89 10.13
N ARG A 255 -3.48 2.16 11.43
CA ARG A 255 -4.39 2.99 12.24
C ARG A 255 -4.60 4.38 11.63
N VAL A 256 -3.53 5.02 11.16
CA VAL A 256 -3.57 6.39 10.63
C VAL A 256 -4.36 6.44 9.31
N GLN A 257 -4.14 5.47 8.43
CA GLN A 257 -4.89 5.38 7.17
C GLN A 257 -6.38 5.12 7.41
N LEU A 258 -6.73 4.22 8.35
CA LEU A 258 -8.12 3.95 8.69
C LEU A 258 -8.78 5.15 9.37
N GLN A 259 -8.08 5.90 10.24
CA GLN A 259 -8.58 7.17 10.77
C GLN A 259 -8.85 8.17 9.65
N GLN A 260 -7.98 8.26 8.64
CA GLN A 260 -8.19 9.13 7.47
C GLN A 260 -9.47 8.76 6.71
N VAL A 261 -9.74 7.46 6.48
CA VAL A 261 -10.99 7.01 5.84
C VAL A 261 -12.18 7.46 6.65
N ILE A 262 -12.19 7.22 7.97
CA ILE A 262 -13.30 7.59 8.86
C ILE A 262 -13.52 9.10 8.85
N ILE A 263 -12.46 9.92 8.97
CA ILE A 263 -12.54 11.38 8.92
C ILE A 263 -13.17 11.84 7.60
N ASN A 264 -12.66 11.36 6.47
CA ASN A 264 -13.14 11.76 5.15
C ASN A 264 -14.63 11.41 4.95
N LEU A 265 -15.06 10.23 5.40
CA LEU A 265 -16.46 9.83 5.31
C LEU A 265 -17.35 10.67 6.24
N MET A 266 -16.90 10.96 7.47
CA MET A 266 -17.64 11.81 8.42
C MET A 266 -17.76 13.25 7.89
N VAL A 267 -16.66 13.84 7.39
CA VAL A 267 -16.68 15.21 6.82
C VAL A 267 -17.65 15.26 5.64
N ASN A 268 -17.59 14.28 4.74
CA ASN A 268 -18.54 14.20 3.62
C ASN A 268 -20.02 14.13 4.09
N GLY A 269 -20.30 13.33 5.12
CA GLY A 269 -21.63 13.23 5.72
C GLY A 269 -22.10 14.53 6.37
N VAL A 270 -21.24 15.19 7.14
CA VAL A 270 -21.57 16.50 7.78
C VAL A 270 -21.86 17.57 6.73
N GLU A 271 -21.09 17.64 5.67
CA GLU A 271 -21.31 18.58 4.56
C GLU A 271 -22.60 18.28 3.78
N ALA A 272 -22.90 16.98 3.53
CA ALA A 272 -24.14 16.59 2.90
C ALA A 272 -25.36 16.99 3.74
N ILE A 273 -25.27 16.88 5.07
CA ILE A 273 -26.30 17.31 6.03
C ILE A 273 -26.41 18.85 6.06
N ALA A 274 -25.29 19.57 6.01
CA ALA A 274 -25.28 21.03 6.02
C ALA A 274 -26.01 21.64 4.83
N ASN A 275 -25.99 20.96 3.68
CA ASN A 275 -26.66 21.38 2.44
C ASN A 275 -28.15 20.97 2.38
N ALA A 276 -28.65 20.23 3.39
CA ALA A 276 -30.07 19.86 3.49
C ALA A 276 -30.85 20.87 4.35
N THR A 277 -32.02 21.32 3.85
CA THR A 277 -32.75 22.44 4.48
C THR A 277 -33.75 22.01 5.56
N GLU A 278 -34.34 20.81 5.48
CA GLU A 278 -35.47 20.40 6.34
C GLU A 278 -35.36 18.95 6.86
N LEU A 279 -34.19 18.37 6.89
CA LEU A 279 -33.99 16.95 7.28
C LEU A 279 -33.46 16.84 8.72
N PRO A 280 -33.68 15.69 9.39
CA PRO A 280 -32.95 15.39 10.62
C PRO A 280 -31.48 15.53 10.37
N ARG A 281 -30.75 16.14 11.29
CA ARG A 281 -29.28 16.33 11.18
C ARG A 281 -28.59 15.23 11.95
N GLU A 282 -28.56 14.05 11.38
CA GLU A 282 -28.02 12.86 12.02
C GLU A 282 -26.89 12.23 11.20
N LEU A 283 -25.81 11.93 11.88
CA LEU A 283 -24.70 11.13 11.37
C LEU A 283 -24.57 9.88 12.25
N MET A 284 -24.57 8.70 11.66
CA MET A 284 -24.42 7.44 12.36
C MET A 284 -23.15 6.72 11.90
N ILE A 285 -22.38 6.20 12.85
CA ILE A 285 -21.26 5.29 12.56
C ILE A 285 -21.58 3.95 13.20
N GLY A 286 -21.62 2.90 12.39
CA GLY A 286 -21.85 1.54 12.81
C GLY A 286 -20.66 0.63 12.50
N SER A 287 -20.45 -0.36 13.37
CA SER A 287 -19.52 -1.46 13.10
C SER A 287 -20.17 -2.78 13.44
N ARG A 288 -19.97 -3.80 12.61
CA ARG A 288 -20.53 -5.14 12.82
C ARG A 288 -19.71 -6.23 12.11
N PRO A 289 -19.80 -7.49 12.54
CA PRO A 289 -19.33 -8.60 11.72
C PRO A 289 -20.06 -8.59 10.38
N HIS A 290 -19.36 -8.84 9.29
CA HIS A 290 -19.93 -8.93 7.94
C HIS A 290 -20.07 -10.38 7.49
N ASP A 291 -18.98 -11.11 7.60
CA ASP A 291 -18.86 -12.55 7.37
C ASP A 291 -17.79 -13.10 8.35
N PRO A 292 -17.44 -14.41 8.31
CA PRO A 292 -16.45 -14.97 9.24
C PRO A 292 -15.07 -14.33 9.18
N ASP A 293 -14.71 -13.72 8.05
CA ASP A 293 -13.38 -13.20 7.79
C ASP A 293 -13.34 -11.66 7.67
N HIS A 294 -14.49 -10.96 7.79
CA HIS A 294 -14.53 -9.50 7.61
C HIS A 294 -15.36 -8.77 8.67
N VAL A 295 -14.90 -7.55 8.98
CA VAL A 295 -15.63 -6.56 9.77
C VAL A 295 -16.15 -5.47 8.82
N LEU A 296 -17.42 -5.09 8.96
CA LEU A 296 -18.05 -3.99 8.24
C LEU A 296 -18.07 -2.75 9.12
N VAL A 297 -17.69 -1.62 8.54
CA VAL A 297 -17.92 -0.27 9.09
C VAL A 297 -18.82 0.51 8.15
N ALA A 298 -19.81 1.20 8.69
CA ALA A 298 -20.76 2.02 7.95
C ALA A 298 -20.79 3.43 8.52
N VAL A 299 -20.78 4.43 7.66
CA VAL A 299 -21.03 5.86 7.97
C VAL A 299 -22.27 6.27 7.20
N GLN A 300 -23.35 6.56 7.92
CA GLN A 300 -24.66 6.95 7.38
C GLN A 300 -24.94 8.38 7.71
N ASP A 301 -25.28 9.17 6.71
CA ASP A 301 -25.74 10.55 6.85
C ASP A 301 -27.24 10.68 6.52
N SER A 302 -27.87 11.72 7.05
CA SER A 302 -29.25 12.12 6.71
C SER A 302 -29.28 13.32 5.75
N GLY A 303 -28.22 13.52 4.95
CA GLY A 303 -28.08 14.66 4.06
C GLY A 303 -28.86 14.55 2.75
N ILE A 304 -28.46 15.33 1.77
CA ILE A 304 -29.08 15.35 0.42
C ILE A 304 -28.92 14.05 -0.38
N GLY A 305 -27.97 13.18 0.06
CA GLY A 305 -27.61 11.97 -0.68
C GLY A 305 -26.86 12.27 -1.99
N PHE A 306 -26.84 11.27 -2.88
CA PHE A 306 -26.23 11.38 -4.20
C PHE A 306 -27.18 10.83 -5.28
N ASP A 307 -26.96 11.25 -6.53
CA ASP A 307 -27.70 10.76 -7.68
C ASP A 307 -27.28 9.29 -7.97
N PRO A 308 -28.23 8.34 -8.09
CA PRO A 308 -27.97 6.95 -8.42
C PRO A 308 -27.14 6.74 -9.68
N GLU A 309 -27.29 7.61 -10.68
CA GLU A 309 -26.52 7.55 -11.92
C GLU A 309 -25.02 7.83 -11.72
N ASN A 310 -24.65 8.48 -10.62
CA ASN A 310 -23.28 8.86 -10.30
C ASN A 310 -22.56 7.91 -9.33
N VAL A 311 -23.19 6.83 -8.87
CA VAL A 311 -22.64 5.93 -7.84
C VAL A 311 -21.25 5.40 -8.21
N ASP A 312 -21.05 4.96 -9.45
CA ASP A 312 -19.77 4.44 -9.92
C ASP A 312 -18.70 5.53 -10.04
N ARG A 313 -19.12 6.78 -10.25
CA ARG A 313 -18.25 7.94 -10.40
C ARG A 313 -17.82 8.56 -9.08
N LEU A 314 -18.54 8.32 -7.97
CA LEU A 314 -18.24 8.88 -6.64
C LEU A 314 -16.80 8.61 -6.20
N PHE A 315 -16.24 7.48 -6.61
CA PHE A 315 -14.90 7.04 -6.24
C PHE A 315 -13.86 7.30 -7.32
N THR A 316 -14.23 8.01 -8.39
CA THR A 316 -13.27 8.41 -9.44
C THR A 316 -12.53 9.66 -8.98
N SER A 317 -11.21 9.68 -9.15
CA SER A 317 -10.39 10.84 -8.80
C SER A 317 -10.83 12.08 -9.54
N PHE A 318 -10.84 13.23 -8.85
CA PHE A 318 -11.28 14.54 -9.35
C PHE A 318 -12.78 14.66 -9.66
N PHE A 319 -13.59 13.67 -9.33
CA PHE A 319 -15.04 13.79 -9.40
C PHE A 319 -15.58 14.44 -8.13
N THR A 320 -16.24 15.57 -8.28
CA THR A 320 -16.87 16.31 -7.17
C THR A 320 -18.14 17.02 -7.64
N THR A 321 -19.13 17.05 -6.78
CA THR A 321 -20.35 17.87 -6.94
C THR A 321 -20.28 19.15 -6.10
N LYS A 322 -19.17 19.36 -5.38
CA LYS A 322 -19.00 20.45 -4.40
C LYS A 322 -18.23 21.62 -5.02
N PRO A 323 -18.67 22.88 -4.84
CA PRO A 323 -17.88 24.05 -5.23
C PRO A 323 -16.56 24.10 -4.44
N GLY A 324 -15.43 24.07 -5.16
CA GLY A 324 -14.09 24.13 -4.55
C GLY A 324 -13.54 22.80 -4.00
N GLY A 325 -14.30 21.71 -4.05
CA GLY A 325 -13.82 20.39 -3.68
C GLY A 325 -12.90 19.81 -4.76
N MET A 326 -11.78 19.19 -4.38
CA MET A 326 -10.86 18.56 -5.33
C MET A 326 -11.32 17.20 -5.86
N GLY A 327 -12.34 16.59 -5.26
CA GLY A 327 -12.85 15.27 -5.67
C GLY A 327 -11.89 14.10 -5.44
N MET A 328 -10.93 14.22 -4.51
CA MET A 328 -9.94 13.19 -4.22
C MET A 328 -10.26 12.36 -2.95
N GLY A 329 -11.09 12.85 -2.04
CA GLY A 329 -11.31 12.22 -0.74
C GLY A 329 -11.82 10.78 -0.83
N LEU A 330 -12.87 10.53 -1.62
CA LEU A 330 -13.46 9.18 -1.76
C LEU A 330 -12.59 8.22 -2.58
N SER A 331 -11.87 8.70 -3.58
CA SER A 331 -10.93 7.86 -4.34
C SER A 331 -9.74 7.41 -3.47
N ILE A 332 -9.25 8.28 -2.58
CA ILE A 332 -8.22 7.92 -1.60
C ILE A 332 -8.77 6.94 -0.56
N CYS A 333 -10.00 7.14 -0.07
CA CYS A 333 -10.64 6.16 0.82
C CYS A 333 -10.71 4.79 0.16
N ARG A 334 -11.09 4.70 -1.12
CA ARG A 334 -11.13 3.45 -1.87
C ARG A 334 -9.73 2.81 -1.95
N SER A 335 -8.72 3.56 -2.34
CA SER A 335 -7.34 3.07 -2.43
C SER A 335 -6.81 2.57 -1.08
N ILE A 336 -7.08 3.28 0.02
CA ILE A 336 -6.70 2.84 1.37
C ILE A 336 -7.39 1.51 1.71
N ILE A 337 -8.70 1.41 1.51
CA ILE A 337 -9.45 0.20 1.85
C ILE A 337 -9.05 -0.98 0.97
N GLU A 338 -8.83 -0.79 -0.33
CA GLU A 338 -8.32 -1.82 -1.25
C GLU A 338 -6.92 -2.28 -0.84
N ASN A 339 -6.04 -1.38 -0.43
CA ASN A 339 -4.73 -1.73 0.14
C ASN A 339 -4.85 -2.53 1.45
N HIS A 340 -5.97 -2.42 2.18
CA HIS A 340 -6.30 -3.23 3.35
C HIS A 340 -7.09 -4.50 3.00
N GLU A 341 -7.09 -4.90 1.72
CA GLU A 341 -7.79 -6.08 1.21
C GLU A 341 -9.31 -6.04 1.47
N GLY A 342 -9.84 -4.83 1.67
CA GLY A 342 -11.24 -4.56 1.88
C GLY A 342 -11.94 -4.02 0.64
N ARG A 343 -13.22 -3.70 0.77
CA ARG A 343 -14.05 -3.08 -0.26
C ARG A 343 -14.76 -1.87 0.30
N LEU A 344 -14.82 -0.76 -0.46
CA LEU A 344 -15.58 0.45 -0.13
C LEU A 344 -16.69 0.65 -1.18
N TRP A 345 -17.90 0.91 -0.71
CA TRP A 345 -19.07 1.22 -1.58
C TRP A 345 -20.01 2.21 -0.91
N ALA A 346 -20.95 2.74 -1.69
CA ALA A 346 -22.00 3.64 -1.21
C ALA A 346 -23.38 3.10 -1.61
N SER A 347 -24.37 3.37 -0.78
CA SER A 347 -25.78 3.11 -1.03
C SER A 347 -26.62 4.30 -0.60
N ARG A 348 -27.77 4.51 -1.25
CA ARG A 348 -28.79 5.45 -0.76
C ARG A 348 -29.53 4.83 0.41
N ASN A 349 -29.96 5.68 1.33
CA ASN A 349 -30.85 5.26 2.40
C ASN A 349 -32.29 5.09 1.86
N ASP A 350 -33.13 4.33 2.56
CA ASP A 350 -34.57 4.25 2.27
C ASP A 350 -35.27 5.61 2.50
N GLY A 351 -34.65 6.50 3.28
CA GLY A 351 -34.97 7.89 3.53
C GLY A 351 -33.94 8.84 2.92
N PRO A 352 -33.81 10.05 3.50
CA PRO A 352 -32.80 11.01 3.07
C PRO A 352 -31.38 10.52 3.40
N GLY A 353 -30.42 10.95 2.58
CA GLY A 353 -29.00 10.72 2.78
C GLY A 353 -28.43 9.49 2.12
N SER A 354 -27.23 9.17 2.54
CA SER A 354 -26.39 8.08 2.01
C SER A 354 -25.73 7.27 3.11
N THR A 355 -25.36 6.05 2.75
CA THR A 355 -24.52 5.19 3.60
C THR A 355 -23.27 4.79 2.83
N PHE A 356 -22.12 5.15 3.33
CA PHE A 356 -20.81 4.68 2.87
C PHE A 356 -20.38 3.52 3.75
N GLN A 357 -19.98 2.41 3.13
CA GLN A 357 -19.65 1.18 3.84
C GLN A 357 -18.32 0.63 3.36
N PHE A 358 -17.53 0.10 4.30
CA PHE A 358 -16.31 -0.60 3.92
C PHE A 358 -16.09 -1.85 4.78
N THR A 359 -15.41 -2.83 4.20
CA THR A 359 -14.98 -4.06 4.90
C THR A 359 -13.49 -4.04 5.18
N LEU A 360 -13.09 -4.71 6.26
CA LEU A 360 -11.69 -4.96 6.62
C LEU A 360 -11.53 -6.43 6.95
N VAL A 361 -10.38 -7.01 6.59
CA VAL A 361 -10.07 -8.39 6.88
C VAL A 361 -9.80 -8.58 8.39
N ALA A 362 -10.50 -9.52 8.98
CA ALA A 362 -10.33 -9.90 10.38
C ALA A 362 -9.02 -10.70 10.56
N CYS A 363 -8.26 -10.36 11.60
CA CYS A 363 -7.15 -11.21 12.02
C CYS A 363 -7.70 -12.54 12.54
N ARG A 364 -7.33 -13.64 11.89
CA ARG A 364 -7.55 -14.96 12.49
C ARG A 364 -6.67 -15.08 13.72
N GLU A 365 -7.25 -15.18 14.89
CA GLU A 365 -6.50 -15.65 16.04
C GLU A 365 -6.03 -17.08 15.71
N SER A 366 -4.72 -17.26 15.59
CA SER A 366 -4.16 -18.61 15.61
C SER A 366 -4.51 -19.21 16.97
N VAL A 367 -5.51 -20.09 16.98
CA VAL A 367 -5.79 -20.94 18.15
C VAL A 367 -4.53 -21.75 18.40
N SER A 368 -3.80 -21.33 19.43
CA SER A 368 -2.64 -22.06 19.98
C SER A 368 -3.11 -23.22 20.83
#